data_633689f48b2163d84636a64c145c0598
#
_entry.id   633689f48b2163d84636a64c145c0598
#
_cell.length_a   1.000
_cell.length_b   1.000
_cell.length_c   1.000
_cell.angle_alpha   90.00
_cell.angle_beta   90.00
_cell.angle_gamma   90.00
#
_symmetry.space_group_name_H-M   'P 1'
#
loop_
_entity.id
_entity.type
_entity.pdbx_description
1 polymer ?
#
loop_
_entity_poly.entity_id
_entity_poly.type
_entity_poly.pdbx_seq_one_letter_code
_entity_poly.pdbx_strand_id
1 'polypeptide(L)'
;MARKANALQTKSYQKPDDATLRKKLSAEQYAVTQKSATEPAFRNEYWNEHRPGIYVDITTGEPLFVSTDKFDSGCGWPSFSKPIQKDLIAEKKDTSYGMLRTEVRSKSGDAHLGHVFTDGPKDKGGLRYCINSASLRFIPKEKMKEEGYGEYLPLVK
;
A
#
# COMPACT_ATOMS: atom_id res chain seq x y z
N MET A 1 -21.69 -14.38 -12.41
CA MET A 1 -20.84 -13.78 -13.35
C MET A 1 -19.65 -13.12 -12.71
N ALA A 2 -18.49 -13.33 -13.27
CA ALA A 2 -17.26 -12.79 -12.72
C ALA A 2 -17.15 -11.26 -12.90
N ARG A 3 -18.26 -10.62 -13.26
CA ARG A 3 -18.29 -9.21 -13.64
C ARG A 3 -17.78 -8.28 -12.56
N LYS A 4 -18.17 -8.53 -11.29
CA LYS A 4 -17.75 -7.65 -10.22
C LYS A 4 -16.25 -7.75 -9.94
N ALA A 5 -15.73 -8.96 -9.94
CA ALA A 5 -14.29 -9.14 -9.77
C ALA A 5 -13.57 -8.49 -10.95
N ASN A 6 -14.11 -8.63 -12.16
CA ASN A 6 -13.52 -8.00 -13.32
C ASN A 6 -13.58 -6.48 -13.22
N ALA A 7 -14.65 -5.93 -12.64
CA ALA A 7 -14.77 -4.48 -12.48
C ALA A 7 -13.63 -3.91 -11.63
N LEU A 8 -13.21 -4.63 -10.60
CA LEU A 8 -12.10 -4.19 -9.77
C LEU A 8 -10.75 -4.27 -10.48
N GLN A 9 -10.70 -4.98 -11.62
CA GLN A 9 -9.46 -5.22 -12.35
C GLN A 9 -9.49 -4.62 -13.76
N THR A 10 -10.51 -3.82 -14.08
CA THR A 10 -10.65 -3.29 -15.44
C THR A 10 -9.67 -2.18 -15.75
N LYS A 11 -9.22 -1.45 -14.73
CA LYS A 11 -8.27 -0.36 -14.96
C LYS A 11 -6.87 -0.92 -15.06
N SER A 12 -6.14 -0.40 -16.05
CA SER A 12 -4.75 -0.75 -16.24
C SER A 12 -3.89 0.31 -15.56
N TYR A 13 -3.06 -0.12 -14.61
CA TYR A 13 -2.16 0.78 -13.89
C TYR A 13 -0.74 0.50 -14.34
N GLN A 14 -0.02 1.54 -14.71
CA GLN A 14 1.33 1.39 -15.22
C GLN A 14 2.26 2.37 -14.53
N LYS A 15 3.50 1.94 -14.34
CA LYS A 15 4.53 2.78 -13.74
C LYS A 15 4.89 3.89 -14.71
N PRO A 16 4.83 5.17 -14.29
CA PRO A 16 5.33 6.27 -15.11
C PRO A 16 6.84 6.15 -15.29
N ASP A 17 7.38 6.85 -16.29
CA ASP A 17 8.83 6.85 -16.48
C ASP A 17 9.53 7.61 -15.34
N ASP A 18 10.85 7.45 -15.26
CA ASP A 18 11.62 8.00 -14.15
C ASP A 18 11.50 9.52 -14.04
N ALA A 19 11.52 10.20 -15.19
CA ALA A 19 11.42 11.66 -15.20
C ALA A 19 10.07 12.12 -14.62
N THR A 20 8.99 11.43 -14.97
CA THR A 20 7.67 11.73 -14.45
C THR A 20 7.59 11.49 -12.94
N LEU A 21 8.17 10.38 -12.47
CA LEU A 21 8.20 10.06 -11.05
C LEU A 21 8.97 11.12 -10.26
N ARG A 22 10.10 11.58 -10.79
CA ARG A 22 10.89 12.61 -10.12
C ARG A 22 10.15 13.93 -9.98
N LYS A 23 9.31 14.26 -10.96
CA LYS A 23 8.48 15.46 -10.89
C LYS A 23 7.28 15.31 -9.95
N LYS A 24 6.68 14.12 -9.95
CA LYS A 24 5.43 13.86 -9.22
C LYS A 24 5.67 13.61 -7.75
N LEU A 25 6.74 12.92 -7.40
CA LEU A 25 7.01 12.47 -6.05
C LEU A 25 7.94 13.42 -5.31
N SER A 26 7.76 13.51 -3.98
CA SER A 26 8.74 14.20 -3.14
C SER A 26 10.03 13.38 -3.11
N ALA A 27 11.11 13.97 -2.60
CA ALA A 27 12.38 13.28 -2.49
C ALA A 27 12.24 12.00 -1.64
N GLU A 28 11.49 12.08 -0.53
CA GLU A 28 11.28 10.92 0.33
C GLU A 28 10.44 9.85 -0.38
N GLN A 29 9.37 10.25 -1.05
CA GLN A 29 8.53 9.31 -1.78
C GLN A 29 9.32 8.60 -2.87
N TYR A 30 10.16 9.33 -3.58
CA TYR A 30 11.00 8.75 -4.60
C TYR A 30 12.00 7.76 -3.99
N ALA A 31 12.69 8.16 -2.92
CA ALA A 31 13.68 7.31 -2.27
C ALA A 31 13.05 6.02 -1.74
N VAL A 32 11.88 6.11 -1.12
CA VAL A 32 11.20 4.93 -0.58
C VAL A 32 10.77 3.99 -1.70
N THR A 33 10.08 4.52 -2.72
CA THR A 33 9.49 3.65 -3.76
C THR A 33 10.52 3.16 -4.76
N GLN A 34 11.54 3.95 -5.09
CA GLN A 34 12.48 3.63 -6.14
C GLN A 34 13.83 3.14 -5.63
N LYS A 35 14.21 3.46 -4.40
CA LYS A 35 15.51 3.08 -3.84
C LYS A 35 15.38 2.27 -2.55
N SER A 36 14.17 1.80 -2.24
CA SER A 36 13.90 0.96 -1.08
C SER A 36 14.31 1.60 0.26
N ALA A 37 14.23 2.91 0.34
CA ALA A 37 14.47 3.60 1.60
C ALA A 37 13.28 3.37 2.54
N THR A 38 13.47 3.66 3.82
CA THR A 38 12.44 3.53 4.85
C THR A 38 12.25 4.88 5.50
N GLU A 39 10.98 5.32 5.61
CA GLU A 39 10.66 6.56 6.31
C GLU A 39 10.76 6.36 7.82
N PRO A 40 10.90 7.43 8.62
CA PRO A 40 10.97 7.30 10.08
C PRO A 40 9.69 6.77 10.69
N ALA A 41 9.84 5.88 11.68
CA ALA A 41 8.70 5.36 12.43
C ALA A 41 8.04 6.50 13.23
N PHE A 42 6.72 6.49 13.29
CA PHE A 42 5.90 7.49 14.00
C PHE A 42 6.06 8.92 13.47
N ARG A 43 6.77 9.10 12.37
CA ARG A 43 6.99 10.39 11.74
C ARG A 43 6.71 10.28 10.26
N ASN A 44 5.51 9.79 9.95
CA ASN A 44 5.05 9.64 8.57
C ASN A 44 3.55 9.90 8.55
N GLU A 45 3.01 10.06 7.37
CA GLU A 45 1.69 10.66 7.20
C GLU A 45 0.54 9.79 7.71
N TYR A 46 0.64 8.46 7.55
CA TYR A 46 -0.52 7.59 7.76
C TYR A 46 -0.38 6.57 8.89
N TRP A 47 0.67 6.62 9.69
CA TRP A 47 0.85 5.61 10.73
C TRP A 47 -0.35 5.61 11.70
N ASN A 48 -0.95 6.77 11.96
CA ASN A 48 -2.11 6.89 12.85
C ASN A 48 -3.36 7.40 12.13
N GLU A 49 -3.47 7.13 10.82
CA GLU A 49 -4.67 7.48 10.06
C GLU A 49 -5.77 6.48 10.33
N HIS A 50 -6.92 6.95 10.85
CA HIS A 50 -8.04 6.08 11.23
C HIS A 50 -9.31 6.34 10.44
N ARG A 51 -9.32 7.32 9.53
CA ARG A 51 -10.49 7.58 8.71
C ARG A 51 -10.75 6.43 7.72
N PRO A 52 -12.02 6.17 7.39
CA PRO A 52 -12.31 5.15 6.37
C PRO A 52 -11.90 5.63 4.98
N GLY A 53 -11.34 4.74 4.20
CA GLY A 53 -10.89 5.04 2.85
C GLY A 53 -9.99 3.96 2.30
N ILE A 54 -9.30 4.27 1.20
CA ILE A 54 -8.38 3.34 0.56
C ILE A 54 -6.99 3.94 0.47
N TYR A 55 -6.01 3.06 0.32
CA TYR A 55 -4.61 3.42 0.17
C TYR A 55 -4.14 2.92 -1.19
N VAL A 56 -3.69 3.84 -2.03
CA VAL A 56 -3.26 3.51 -3.40
C VAL A 56 -1.75 3.66 -3.53
N ASP A 57 -1.19 2.93 -4.50
CA ASP A 57 0.22 3.05 -4.87
C ASP A 57 0.48 4.49 -5.32
N ILE A 58 1.40 5.19 -4.66
CA ILE A 58 1.66 6.60 -4.99
C ILE A 58 2.22 6.75 -6.41
N THR A 59 2.81 5.70 -6.98
CA THR A 59 3.41 5.78 -8.30
C THR A 59 2.41 5.54 -9.43
N THR A 60 1.42 4.67 -9.22
CA THR A 60 0.50 4.27 -10.29
C THR A 60 -0.95 4.63 -10.01
N GLY A 61 -1.32 4.84 -8.75
CA GLY A 61 -2.70 5.06 -8.36
C GLY A 61 -3.51 3.80 -8.13
N GLU A 62 -2.89 2.62 -8.23
CA GLU A 62 -3.63 1.37 -8.03
C GLU A 62 -3.97 1.14 -6.56
N PRO A 63 -5.26 0.86 -6.25
CA PRO A 63 -5.63 0.58 -4.86
C PRO A 63 -4.98 -0.70 -4.35
N LEU A 64 -4.35 -0.62 -3.18
CA LEU A 64 -3.62 -1.74 -2.60
C LEU A 64 -4.21 -2.21 -1.28
N PHE A 65 -4.62 -1.28 -0.42
CA PHE A 65 -5.13 -1.59 0.91
C PHE A 65 -6.36 -0.75 1.23
N VAL A 66 -7.19 -1.26 2.14
CA VAL A 66 -8.35 -0.52 2.62
C VAL A 66 -8.27 -0.32 4.14
N SER A 67 -8.90 0.74 4.62
CA SER A 67 -8.93 1.05 6.05
C SER A 67 -9.55 -0.06 6.89
N THR A 68 -10.46 -0.84 6.31
CA THR A 68 -11.08 -1.97 6.98
C THR A 68 -10.05 -2.97 7.52
N ASP A 69 -8.94 -3.11 6.80
CA ASP A 69 -7.89 -4.06 7.14
C ASP A 69 -6.71 -3.41 7.86
N LYS A 70 -6.79 -2.12 8.16
CA LYS A 70 -5.73 -1.41 8.87
C LYS A 70 -5.89 -1.59 10.37
N PHE A 71 -4.77 -1.75 11.07
CA PHE A 71 -4.79 -1.86 12.53
C PHE A 71 -3.57 -1.18 13.14
N ASP A 72 -3.66 -0.86 14.42
CA ASP A 72 -2.56 -0.22 15.14
C ASP A 72 -1.63 -1.29 15.69
N SER A 73 -0.51 -1.50 15.02
CA SER A 73 0.44 -2.54 15.40
C SER A 73 1.49 -2.07 16.41
N GLY A 74 1.62 -0.74 16.57
CA GLY A 74 2.65 -0.19 17.42
C GLY A 74 4.02 -0.07 16.76
N CYS A 75 4.15 -0.44 15.48
CA CYS A 75 5.45 -0.40 14.82
C CYS A 75 5.83 0.98 14.29
N GLY A 76 4.88 1.91 14.20
CA GLY A 76 5.17 3.27 13.75
C GLY A 76 4.96 3.51 12.28
N TRP A 77 4.44 2.53 11.55
CA TRP A 77 4.08 2.62 10.14
C TRP A 77 2.67 2.09 9.95
N PRO A 78 1.94 2.53 8.90
CA PRO A 78 0.63 1.95 8.63
C PRO A 78 0.74 0.44 8.48
N SER A 79 -0.16 -0.26 9.15
CA SER A 79 -0.14 -1.73 9.19
C SER A 79 -1.49 -2.28 8.74
N PHE A 80 -1.44 -3.32 7.91
CA PHE A 80 -2.63 -3.94 7.35
C PHE A 80 -2.56 -5.45 7.51
N SER A 81 -3.71 -6.08 7.71
CA SER A 81 -3.77 -7.54 7.83
C SER A 81 -3.69 -8.24 6.47
N LYS A 82 -4.05 -7.53 5.40
CA LYS A 82 -4.00 -8.08 4.05
C LYS A 82 -4.13 -6.96 3.02
N PRO A 83 -3.65 -7.18 1.78
CA PRO A 83 -3.97 -6.27 0.67
C PRO A 83 -5.39 -6.53 0.18
N ILE A 84 -5.90 -5.65 -0.69
CA ILE A 84 -7.22 -5.84 -1.31
C ILE A 84 -7.26 -7.18 -2.04
N GLN A 85 -6.20 -7.49 -2.79
CA GLN A 85 -6.02 -8.79 -3.44
C GLN A 85 -4.54 -9.12 -3.41
N LYS A 86 -4.22 -10.40 -3.21
CA LYS A 86 -2.83 -10.82 -3.09
C LYS A 86 -2.02 -10.59 -4.37
N ASP A 87 -2.66 -10.67 -5.52
CA ASP A 87 -1.97 -10.50 -6.80
C ASP A 87 -1.63 -9.05 -7.11
N LEU A 88 -2.00 -8.11 -6.25
CA LEU A 88 -1.60 -6.71 -6.41
C LEU A 88 -0.18 -6.46 -5.92
N ILE A 89 0.38 -7.36 -5.14
CA ILE A 89 1.70 -7.20 -4.56
C ILE A 89 2.60 -8.37 -4.91
N ALA A 90 3.91 -8.11 -4.88
CA ALA A 90 4.93 -9.12 -5.06
C ALA A 90 5.77 -9.19 -3.78
N GLU A 91 6.19 -10.39 -3.41
CA GLU A 91 7.02 -10.60 -2.23
C GLU A 91 8.41 -11.01 -2.65
N LYS A 92 9.43 -10.44 -2.02
CA LYS A 92 10.82 -10.76 -2.30
C LYS A 92 11.58 -10.94 -1.00
N LYS A 93 12.51 -11.90 -1.00
CA LYS A 93 13.39 -12.09 0.14
C LYS A 93 14.31 -10.87 0.29
N ASP A 94 14.42 -10.36 1.50
CA ASP A 94 15.26 -9.22 1.80
C ASP A 94 16.22 -9.59 2.91
N THR A 95 17.51 -9.65 2.59
CA THR A 95 18.56 -10.02 3.54
C THR A 95 19.39 -8.82 3.99
N SER A 96 18.95 -7.61 3.68
CA SER A 96 19.68 -6.39 4.07
C SER A 96 19.80 -6.28 5.59
N TYR A 97 20.83 -5.60 6.03
CA TYR A 97 21.13 -5.36 7.45
C TYR A 97 21.29 -6.65 8.25
N GLY A 98 21.68 -7.76 7.59
CA GLY A 98 21.85 -9.04 8.26
C GLY A 98 20.56 -9.68 8.74
N MET A 99 19.41 -9.18 8.30
CA MET A 99 18.11 -9.71 8.69
C MET A 99 17.51 -10.50 7.53
N LEU A 100 16.62 -11.44 7.88
CA LEU A 100 15.86 -12.16 6.86
C LEU A 100 14.41 -11.71 6.96
N ARG A 101 13.97 -10.93 5.97
CA ARG A 101 12.62 -10.39 5.95
C ARG A 101 12.00 -10.64 4.58
N THR A 102 10.68 -10.42 4.47
CA THR A 102 9.98 -10.50 3.21
C THR A 102 9.56 -9.10 2.79
N GLU A 103 10.17 -8.60 1.73
CA GLU A 103 9.84 -7.28 1.17
C GLU A 103 8.54 -7.38 0.38
N VAL A 104 7.72 -6.33 0.48
CA VAL A 104 6.47 -6.21 -0.27
C VAL A 104 6.62 -5.06 -1.27
N ARG A 105 6.32 -5.35 -2.54
CA ARG A 105 6.38 -4.38 -3.62
C ARG A 105 5.05 -4.40 -4.37
N SER A 106 4.67 -3.26 -4.96
CA SER A 106 3.49 -3.23 -5.82
C SER A 106 3.84 -3.86 -7.17
N LYS A 107 2.93 -4.65 -7.74
CA LYS A 107 3.18 -5.23 -9.05
C LYS A 107 3.10 -4.20 -10.16
N SER A 108 2.10 -3.32 -10.10
CA SER A 108 1.90 -2.34 -11.18
C SER A 108 3.03 -1.32 -11.26
N GLY A 109 3.57 -0.93 -10.12
CA GLY A 109 4.60 0.12 -10.09
C GLY A 109 5.99 -0.38 -9.78
N ASP A 110 6.12 -1.67 -9.46
CA ASP A 110 7.39 -2.21 -8.95
C ASP A 110 7.99 -1.29 -7.90
N ALA A 111 7.13 -0.77 -7.03
CA ALA A 111 7.53 0.18 -6.00
C ALA A 111 7.72 -0.56 -4.68
N HIS A 112 8.79 -0.22 -3.97
CA HIS A 112 9.01 -0.74 -2.62
C HIS A 112 7.92 -0.19 -1.71
N LEU A 113 7.19 -1.08 -1.04
CA LEU A 113 6.13 -0.68 -0.11
C LEU A 113 6.57 -0.83 1.33
N GLY A 114 7.16 -1.95 1.66
CA GLY A 114 7.57 -2.27 3.02
C GLY A 114 7.85 -3.75 3.16
N HIS A 115 7.40 -4.32 4.26
CA HIS A 115 7.65 -5.73 4.56
C HIS A 115 6.41 -6.37 5.15
N VAL A 116 6.32 -7.71 5.03
CA VAL A 116 5.25 -8.47 5.67
C VAL A 116 5.87 -9.39 6.72
N PHE A 117 5.20 -9.47 7.88
CA PHE A 117 5.63 -10.26 9.03
C PHE A 117 4.52 -11.23 9.42
N THR A 118 4.86 -12.23 10.24
CA THR A 118 3.92 -13.27 10.66
C THR A 118 3.37 -13.04 12.06
N ASP A 119 3.56 -11.85 12.61
CA ASP A 119 3.09 -11.49 13.95
C ASP A 119 1.88 -10.55 13.91
N GLY A 120 1.02 -10.75 12.93
CA GLY A 120 -0.23 -9.99 12.81
C GLY A 120 -1.39 -10.62 13.59
N PRO A 121 -2.57 -9.98 13.51
CA PRO A 121 -3.76 -10.49 14.23
C PRO A 121 -4.13 -11.89 13.77
N LYS A 122 -4.19 -12.83 14.69
CA LYS A 122 -4.48 -14.24 14.37
C LYS A 122 -5.87 -14.42 13.76
N ASP A 123 -6.83 -13.67 14.25
CA ASP A 123 -8.20 -13.74 13.74
C ASP A 123 -8.36 -13.13 12.35
N LYS A 124 -7.32 -12.49 11.85
CA LYS A 124 -7.31 -11.86 10.52
C LYS A 124 -6.28 -12.49 9.58
N GLY A 125 -5.80 -13.67 9.90
CA GLY A 125 -4.86 -14.40 9.06
C GLY A 125 -3.42 -14.40 9.56
N GLY A 126 -3.11 -13.68 10.62
CA GLY A 126 -1.81 -13.74 11.26
C GLY A 126 -0.70 -12.93 10.60
N LEU A 127 -1.00 -12.16 9.56
CA LEU A 127 0.02 -11.37 8.85
C LEU A 127 -0.04 -9.91 9.23
N ARG A 128 1.11 -9.27 9.19
CA ARG A 128 1.23 -7.83 9.39
C ARG A 128 2.01 -7.23 8.23
N TYR A 129 1.31 -6.52 7.37
CA TYR A 129 1.90 -5.78 6.27
C TYR A 129 2.26 -4.39 6.79
N CYS A 130 3.54 -4.15 6.95
CA CYS A 130 4.07 -2.90 7.51
C CYS A 130 4.56 -2.05 6.34
N ILE A 131 3.82 -1.00 6.00
CA ILE A 131 3.97 -0.29 4.74
C ILE A 131 4.38 1.15 5.00
N ASN A 132 5.29 1.68 4.19
CA ASN A 132 5.68 3.09 4.28
C ASN A 132 4.55 4.00 3.80
N SER A 133 4.26 5.04 4.56
CA SER A 133 3.29 6.05 4.13
C SER A 133 3.72 6.70 2.82
N ALA A 134 5.03 6.88 2.64
CA ALA A 134 5.59 7.54 1.46
C ALA A 134 5.33 6.76 0.17
N SER A 135 5.00 5.47 0.24
CA SER A 135 4.66 4.68 -0.94
C SER A 135 3.16 4.66 -1.21
N LEU A 136 2.37 5.30 -0.38
CA LEU A 136 0.90 5.28 -0.45
C LEU A 136 0.32 6.68 -0.57
N ARG A 137 -0.88 6.75 -1.14
CA ARG A 137 -1.73 7.93 -1.08
C ARG A 137 -3.07 7.50 -0.50
N PHE A 138 -3.50 8.14 0.58
CA PHE A 138 -4.78 7.84 1.21
C PHE A 138 -5.89 8.63 0.53
N ILE A 139 -7.00 7.96 0.22
CA ILE A 139 -8.17 8.59 -0.35
C ILE A 139 -9.34 8.35 0.60
N PRO A 140 -9.81 9.40 1.29
CA PRO A 140 -10.93 9.22 2.22
C PRO A 140 -12.19 8.76 1.49
N LYS A 141 -13.03 8.03 2.21
CA LYS A 141 -14.22 7.41 1.63
C LYS A 141 -15.07 8.39 0.83
N GLU A 142 -15.27 9.60 1.36
CA GLU A 142 -16.11 10.61 0.72
C GLU A 142 -15.52 11.18 -0.57
N LYS A 143 -14.22 10.92 -0.82
CA LYS A 143 -13.55 11.36 -2.04
C LYS A 143 -13.39 10.25 -3.07
N MET A 144 -13.69 9.01 -2.70
CA MET A 144 -13.39 7.87 -3.57
C MET A 144 -14.14 7.94 -4.89
N LYS A 145 -15.43 8.24 -4.86
CA LYS A 145 -16.23 8.32 -6.09
C LYS A 145 -15.71 9.43 -6.99
N GLU A 146 -15.41 10.59 -6.42
CA GLU A 146 -14.93 11.75 -7.14
C GLU A 146 -13.60 11.47 -7.83
N GLU A 147 -12.73 10.69 -7.19
CA GLU A 147 -11.41 10.39 -7.72
C GLU A 147 -11.37 9.11 -8.58
N GLY A 148 -12.53 8.53 -8.87
CA GLY A 148 -12.58 7.38 -9.77
C GLY A 148 -12.46 6.02 -9.09
N TYR A 149 -12.59 5.96 -7.77
CA TYR A 149 -12.46 4.72 -7.01
C TYR A 149 -13.79 4.26 -6.39
N GLY A 150 -14.92 4.73 -6.94
CA GLY A 150 -16.23 4.40 -6.39
C GLY A 150 -16.52 2.90 -6.32
N GLU A 151 -15.98 2.12 -7.24
CA GLU A 151 -16.19 0.69 -7.26
C GLU A 151 -15.60 -0.03 -6.03
N TYR A 152 -14.72 0.64 -5.29
CA TYR A 152 -14.11 0.08 -4.08
C TYR A 152 -14.87 0.44 -2.81
N LEU A 153 -15.92 1.26 -2.91
CA LEU A 153 -16.70 1.67 -1.73
C LEU A 153 -17.24 0.48 -0.91
N PRO A 154 -17.72 -0.61 -1.54
CA PRO A 154 -18.21 -1.75 -0.73
C PRO A 154 -17.16 -2.37 0.19
N LEU A 155 -15.88 -2.17 -0.09
CA LEU A 155 -14.80 -2.72 0.74
C LEU A 155 -14.50 -1.87 1.97
N VAL A 156 -14.96 -0.64 1.99
CA VAL A 156 -14.65 0.31 3.06
C VAL A 156 -15.78 0.31 4.08
N LYS A 157 -15.46 -0.13 5.29
CA LYS A 157 -16.44 -0.23 6.38
C LYS A 157 -16.46 1.02 7.23
#